data_a2bf23236e02ee00fd8b748f7395af57
#
_entry.id   a2bf23236e02ee00fd8b748f7395af57
#
_cell.length_a   1.000
_cell.length_b   1.000
_cell.length_c   1.000
_cell.angle_alpha   90.00
_cell.angle_beta   90.00
_cell.angle_gamma   90.00
#
_symmetry.space_group_name_H-M   'P 1'
#
loop_
_entity.id
_entity.type
_entity.pdbx_description
1 polymer ?
#
loop_
_entity_poly.entity_id
_entity_poly.type
_entity_poly.pdbx_seq_one_letter_code
_entity_poly.pdbx_strand_id
1 'polypeptide(L)'
;MFRLPQNNWPDTAAGRGVLFFVQLVNDMLSPETFESFRALSLDTLARISEAIQTVEDIQLDRVPKAVIDPIIGELSWSLGKDPIAKLSHELEIAAVIRNLNDPKRSLSDKARNLRLLQCRLAATYKQSIEKAISDCFVDSKQRVRLRILTGFYCSHLLNLGYSREYILRVLNEEYLSADVQRVRRQALSRFFRRFDCSQKQITVITPLSDHFAAYLKNLGLKYRICESVNELPTMARLEFANSTATAFIVQKNRSFDEEGAAARAQQELSSVAAIAHLAPKVTVFDTSSAKYAFKAQAGNGVHVASRNVFNSNLDVHTASGRRIKDLRSYTRRILTSFDDASKERVLSSISTSSLARKSPSPEIQLISIWSAIEVLLSAPEGTARILHYVDGLLPCICLRYIRRQFVAVHDALFVLHRRKFSDLVNNELISGATDSHTKFAAILMLPPHANLRQSLLNLCTDNPLALHRLWKLHDDFGNPKNLANA
;
A
#
# COMPACT_ATOMS: atom_id res chain seq x y z
N MET A 1 -8.94 -11.84 3.57
CA MET A 1 -7.79 -12.01 2.69
C MET A 1 -7.97 -13.14 1.66
N PHE A 2 -8.27 -14.39 2.00
CA PHE A 2 -8.29 -15.53 1.06
C PHE A 2 -9.68 -16.07 0.68
N ARG A 3 -10.76 -15.41 1.06
CA ARG A 3 -12.12 -15.86 0.73
C ARG A 3 -12.52 -15.39 -0.67
N LEU A 4 -11.95 -16.03 -1.70
CA LEU A 4 -12.47 -15.90 -3.04
C LEU A 4 -13.51 -16.99 -3.28
N PRO A 5 -14.66 -16.70 -3.91
CA PRO A 5 -15.58 -17.73 -4.32
C PRO A 5 -14.87 -18.63 -5.34
N GLN A 6 -14.44 -19.80 -4.90
CA GLN A 6 -13.70 -20.76 -5.73
C GLN A 6 -14.57 -21.41 -6.81
N ASN A 7 -15.88 -21.41 -6.62
CA ASN A 7 -16.83 -22.18 -7.42
C ASN A 7 -17.03 -21.69 -8.87
N ASN A 8 -16.52 -20.51 -9.22
CA ASN A 8 -16.78 -19.87 -10.53
C ASN A 8 -15.52 -19.76 -11.41
N TRP A 9 -14.39 -20.33 -10.98
CA TRP A 9 -13.13 -20.24 -11.71
C TRP A 9 -12.94 -21.45 -12.62
N PRO A 10 -12.50 -21.25 -13.89
CA PRO A 10 -12.16 -22.35 -14.78
C PRO A 10 -10.99 -23.16 -14.23
N ASP A 11 -11.14 -24.49 -14.12
CA ASP A 11 -10.05 -25.40 -13.70
C ASP A 11 -9.10 -25.68 -14.88
N THR A 12 -8.52 -24.63 -15.45
CA THR A 12 -7.50 -24.66 -16.48
C THR A 12 -6.24 -23.98 -16.00
N ALA A 13 -5.08 -24.27 -16.62
CA ALA A 13 -3.82 -23.58 -16.29
C ALA A 13 -3.99 -22.06 -16.40
N ALA A 14 -4.62 -21.57 -17.46
CA ALA A 14 -4.90 -20.14 -17.64
C ALA A 14 -5.87 -19.60 -16.59
N GLY A 15 -6.94 -20.35 -16.23
CA GLY A 15 -7.87 -19.95 -15.17
C GLY A 15 -7.18 -19.82 -13.81
N ARG A 16 -6.32 -20.77 -13.45
CA ARG A 16 -5.49 -20.70 -12.24
C ARG A 16 -4.48 -19.55 -12.28
N GLY A 17 -3.94 -19.21 -13.45
CA GLY A 17 -3.08 -18.04 -13.64
C GLY A 17 -3.80 -16.72 -13.39
N VAL A 18 -5.01 -16.57 -13.93
CA VAL A 18 -5.87 -15.39 -13.69
C VAL A 18 -6.28 -15.31 -12.23
N LEU A 19 -6.67 -16.43 -11.60
CA LEU A 19 -6.97 -16.46 -10.16
C LEU A 19 -5.79 -15.98 -9.33
N PHE A 20 -4.59 -16.47 -9.63
CA PHE A 20 -3.38 -16.04 -8.94
C PHE A 20 -3.12 -14.53 -9.10
N PHE A 21 -3.29 -13.98 -10.32
CA PHE A 21 -3.18 -12.54 -10.57
C PHE A 21 -4.18 -11.74 -9.73
N VAL A 22 -5.45 -12.14 -9.73
CA VAL A 22 -6.51 -11.46 -8.95
C VAL A 22 -6.22 -11.50 -7.45
N GLN A 23 -5.78 -12.66 -6.95
CA GLN A 23 -5.35 -12.81 -5.56
C GLN A 23 -4.17 -11.92 -5.21
N LEU A 24 -3.16 -11.82 -6.12
CA LEU A 24 -2.00 -10.95 -5.94
C LEU A 24 -2.40 -9.47 -5.89
N VAL A 25 -3.22 -8.99 -6.83
CA VAL A 25 -3.68 -7.60 -6.83
C VAL A 25 -4.43 -7.27 -5.54
N ASN A 26 -5.37 -8.13 -5.15
CA ASN A 26 -6.14 -7.95 -3.91
C ASN A 26 -5.24 -7.92 -2.68
N ASP A 27 -4.25 -8.80 -2.64
CA ASP A 27 -3.32 -8.90 -1.52
C ASP A 27 -2.34 -7.73 -1.46
N MET A 28 -1.71 -7.37 -2.59
CA MET A 28 -0.74 -6.27 -2.67
C MET A 28 -1.34 -4.91 -2.34
N LEU A 29 -2.63 -4.73 -2.59
CA LEU A 29 -3.35 -3.49 -2.34
C LEU A 29 -4.16 -3.49 -1.04
N SER A 30 -4.31 -4.63 -0.36
CA SER A 30 -5.03 -4.69 0.92
C SER A 30 -4.24 -3.97 2.03
N PRO A 31 -4.89 -3.12 2.83
CA PRO A 31 -4.26 -2.45 3.96
C PRO A 31 -3.85 -3.42 5.08
N GLU A 32 -4.49 -4.59 5.15
CA GLU A 32 -4.23 -5.62 6.18
C GLU A 32 -3.08 -6.56 5.84
N THR A 33 -2.55 -6.45 4.61
CA THR A 33 -1.48 -7.34 4.15
C THR A 33 -0.15 -6.98 4.79
N PHE A 34 0.63 -8.00 5.10
CA PHE A 34 1.99 -7.83 5.61
C PHE A 34 2.86 -7.04 4.62
N GLU A 35 3.74 -6.17 5.12
CA GLU A 35 4.47 -5.17 4.32
C GLU A 35 5.23 -5.78 3.12
N SER A 36 5.90 -6.92 3.31
CA SER A 36 6.66 -7.57 2.23
C SER A 36 5.83 -8.14 1.09
N PHE A 37 4.52 -8.22 1.29
CA PHE A 37 3.58 -8.71 0.28
C PHE A 37 2.83 -7.59 -0.44
N ARG A 38 3.03 -6.34 -0.01
CA ARG A 38 2.44 -5.16 -0.64
C ARG A 38 3.13 -4.81 -1.94
N ALA A 39 2.43 -4.05 -2.78
CA ALA A 39 3.03 -3.39 -3.92
C ALA A 39 4.12 -2.41 -3.46
N LEU A 40 5.14 -2.21 -4.28
CA LEU A 40 6.16 -1.20 -4.05
C LEU A 40 5.54 0.20 -4.06
N SER A 41 6.08 1.12 -3.27
CA SER A 41 5.61 2.51 -3.26
C SER A 41 5.82 3.19 -4.61
N LEU A 42 6.97 2.95 -5.24
CA LEU A 42 7.34 3.52 -6.53
C LEU A 42 7.63 2.41 -7.54
N ASP A 43 7.09 2.55 -8.75
CA ASP A 43 7.48 1.77 -9.92
C ASP A 43 8.80 2.32 -10.53
N THR A 44 9.28 1.69 -11.57
CA THR A 44 10.52 2.12 -12.24
C THR A 44 10.44 3.54 -12.80
N LEU A 45 9.31 3.93 -13.39
CA LEU A 45 9.13 5.28 -13.95
C LEU A 45 9.06 6.36 -12.87
N ALA A 46 8.37 6.08 -11.77
CA ALA A 46 8.31 6.99 -10.64
C ALA A 46 9.67 7.17 -9.97
N ARG A 47 10.47 6.09 -9.82
CA ARG A 47 11.85 6.18 -9.31
C ARG A 47 12.78 6.97 -10.24
N ILE A 48 12.62 6.85 -11.56
CA ILE A 48 13.33 7.68 -12.51
C ILE A 48 12.96 9.16 -12.30
N SER A 49 11.66 9.46 -12.13
CA SER A 49 11.18 10.82 -11.87
C SER A 49 11.75 11.39 -10.56
N GLU A 50 11.76 10.59 -9.50
CA GLU A 50 12.33 10.93 -8.19
C GLU A 50 13.82 11.26 -8.31
N ALA A 51 14.59 10.42 -9.01
CA ALA A 51 16.03 10.66 -9.19
C ALA A 51 16.30 11.94 -10.00
N ILE A 52 15.52 12.22 -11.05
CA ILE A 52 15.64 13.46 -11.82
C ILE A 52 15.32 14.66 -10.94
N GLN A 53 14.21 14.62 -10.20
CA GLN A 53 13.80 15.72 -9.31
C GLN A 53 14.85 15.98 -8.22
N THR A 54 15.39 14.91 -7.62
CA THR A 54 16.44 15.04 -6.60
C THR A 54 17.70 15.70 -7.17
N VAL A 55 18.10 15.39 -8.40
CA VAL A 55 19.23 16.06 -9.05
C VAL A 55 18.95 17.56 -9.22
N GLU A 56 17.74 17.93 -9.63
CA GLU A 56 17.34 19.34 -9.77
C GLU A 56 17.35 20.05 -8.41
N ASP A 57 16.86 19.43 -7.35
CA ASP A 57 16.83 19.97 -6.00
C ASP A 57 18.25 20.14 -5.42
N ILE A 58 19.17 19.22 -5.73
CA ILE A 58 20.61 19.38 -5.38
C ILE A 58 21.23 20.55 -6.12
N GLN A 59 20.92 20.73 -7.43
CA GLN A 59 21.44 21.83 -8.24
C GLN A 59 20.92 23.20 -7.76
N LEU A 60 19.76 23.23 -7.12
CA LEU A 60 19.15 24.41 -6.52
C LEU A 60 19.51 24.59 -5.03
N ASP A 61 20.46 23.82 -4.52
CA ASP A 61 20.89 23.82 -3.12
C ASP A 61 19.75 23.60 -2.09
N ARG A 62 18.67 22.92 -2.52
CA ARG A 62 17.53 22.61 -1.64
C ARG A 62 17.79 21.39 -0.75
N VAL A 63 18.57 20.44 -1.26
CA VAL A 63 18.92 19.20 -0.54
C VAL A 63 20.41 18.90 -0.67
N PRO A 64 21.03 18.26 0.35
CA PRO A 64 22.44 17.88 0.31
C PRO A 64 22.72 16.82 -0.77
N LYS A 65 23.90 16.86 -1.38
CA LYS A 65 24.32 15.91 -2.44
C LYS A 65 24.27 14.43 -1.99
N ALA A 66 24.51 14.15 -0.73
CA ALA A 66 24.50 12.79 -0.19
C ALA A 66 23.13 12.07 -0.29
N VAL A 67 22.03 12.81 -0.49
CA VAL A 67 20.67 12.26 -0.62
C VAL A 67 20.51 11.44 -1.91
N ILE A 68 21.33 11.69 -2.94
CA ILE A 68 21.18 11.02 -4.24
C ILE A 68 21.60 9.54 -4.22
N ASP A 69 22.57 9.16 -3.39
CA ASP A 69 23.17 7.81 -3.43
C ASP A 69 22.18 6.70 -3.13
N PRO A 70 21.36 6.76 -2.06
CA PRO A 70 20.33 5.75 -1.81
C PRO A 70 19.26 5.72 -2.92
N ILE A 71 18.89 6.85 -3.50
CA ILE A 71 17.91 6.93 -4.61
C ILE A 71 18.46 6.24 -5.86
N ILE A 72 19.73 6.46 -6.21
CA ILE A 72 20.40 5.77 -7.32
C ILE A 72 20.48 4.26 -7.03
N GLY A 73 20.78 3.87 -5.80
CA GLY A 73 20.81 2.46 -5.39
C GLY A 73 19.47 1.77 -5.60
N GLU A 74 18.39 2.36 -5.13
CA GLU A 74 17.03 1.84 -5.32
C GLU A 74 16.59 1.82 -6.78
N LEU A 75 16.92 2.87 -7.55
CA LEU A 75 16.62 2.91 -8.98
C LEU A 75 17.39 1.81 -9.73
N SER A 76 18.67 1.61 -9.42
CA SER A 76 19.50 0.56 -10.03
C SER A 76 18.93 -0.83 -9.73
N TRP A 77 18.49 -1.05 -8.48
CA TRP A 77 17.80 -2.28 -8.09
C TRP A 77 16.49 -2.46 -8.88
N SER A 78 15.66 -1.41 -8.98
CA SER A 78 14.39 -1.45 -9.70
C SER A 78 14.57 -1.78 -11.17
N LEU A 79 15.49 -1.08 -11.86
CA LEU A 79 15.85 -1.34 -13.26
C LEU A 79 16.35 -2.78 -13.46
N GLY A 80 17.12 -3.31 -12.48
CA GLY A 80 17.60 -4.69 -12.50
C GLY A 80 16.52 -5.74 -12.22
N LYS A 81 15.39 -5.40 -11.64
CA LYS A 81 14.30 -6.34 -11.29
C LYS A 81 13.08 -6.21 -12.21
N ASP A 82 12.86 -5.06 -12.83
CA ASP A 82 11.71 -4.81 -13.69
C ASP A 82 11.82 -5.59 -15.01
N PRO A 83 10.93 -6.57 -15.25
CA PRO A 83 10.99 -7.37 -16.46
C PRO A 83 10.69 -6.57 -17.73
N ILE A 84 9.92 -5.46 -17.63
CA ILE A 84 9.55 -4.62 -18.78
C ILE A 84 10.72 -3.74 -19.20
N ALA A 85 11.39 -3.14 -18.24
CA ALA A 85 12.61 -2.38 -18.52
C ALA A 85 13.64 -3.25 -19.23
N LYS A 86 13.84 -4.50 -18.78
CA LYS A 86 14.80 -5.45 -19.38
C LYS A 86 14.41 -5.88 -20.80
N LEU A 87 13.15 -6.25 -21.02
CA LEU A 87 12.69 -6.78 -22.33
C LEU A 87 12.85 -5.77 -23.47
N SER A 88 12.66 -4.51 -23.19
CA SER A 88 12.68 -3.47 -24.22
C SER A 88 14.09 -2.95 -24.52
N HIS A 89 15.02 -3.01 -23.54
CA HIS A 89 16.28 -2.28 -23.60
C HIS A 89 17.40 -2.87 -22.75
N GLU A 90 17.60 -4.18 -22.72
CA GLU A 90 18.52 -4.85 -21.78
C GLU A 90 19.96 -4.29 -21.78
N LEU A 91 20.56 -4.12 -22.96
CA LEU A 91 21.90 -3.53 -23.07
C LEU A 91 21.95 -2.07 -22.67
N GLU A 92 20.90 -1.32 -22.98
CA GLU A 92 20.77 0.08 -22.64
C GLU A 92 20.58 0.26 -21.12
N ILE A 93 19.78 -0.58 -20.49
CA ILE A 93 19.60 -0.59 -19.04
C ILE A 93 20.89 -0.91 -18.29
N ALA A 94 21.65 -1.91 -18.75
CA ALA A 94 22.94 -2.23 -18.16
C ALA A 94 23.94 -1.07 -18.30
N ALA A 95 23.91 -0.34 -19.41
CA ALA A 95 24.71 0.86 -19.60
C ALA A 95 24.24 2.02 -18.71
N VAL A 96 22.92 2.22 -18.55
CA VAL A 96 22.36 3.24 -17.65
C VAL A 96 22.76 2.94 -16.21
N ILE A 97 22.60 1.72 -15.72
CA ILE A 97 22.99 1.30 -14.36
C ILE A 97 24.49 1.56 -14.13
N ARG A 98 25.34 1.21 -15.07
CA ARG A 98 26.79 1.51 -14.98
C ARG A 98 27.04 3.00 -14.88
N ASN A 99 26.39 3.81 -15.74
CA ASN A 99 26.54 5.27 -15.72
C ASN A 99 26.03 5.92 -14.44
N LEU A 100 24.94 5.40 -13.87
CA LEU A 100 24.39 5.88 -12.59
C LEU A 100 25.35 5.65 -11.43
N ASN A 101 26.03 4.49 -11.42
CA ASN A 101 26.97 4.12 -10.36
C ASN A 101 28.39 4.65 -10.60
N ASP A 102 28.68 5.30 -11.76
CA ASP A 102 29.98 5.88 -12.04
C ASP A 102 30.18 7.19 -11.26
N PRO A 103 31.12 7.27 -10.30
CA PRO A 103 31.36 8.48 -9.52
C PRO A 103 31.96 9.63 -10.34
N LYS A 104 32.54 9.34 -11.53
CA LYS A 104 33.14 10.35 -12.42
C LYS A 104 32.09 11.08 -13.26
N ARG A 105 30.88 10.58 -13.37
CA ARG A 105 29.80 11.22 -14.14
C ARG A 105 29.15 12.33 -13.35
N SER A 106 28.90 13.44 -14.03
CA SER A 106 28.18 14.57 -13.46
C SER A 106 26.72 14.19 -13.17
N LEU A 107 26.11 14.80 -12.15
CA LEU A 107 24.68 14.61 -11.85
C LEU A 107 23.79 15.03 -13.02
N SER A 108 24.18 16.10 -13.74
CA SER A 108 23.47 16.58 -14.93
C SER A 108 23.45 15.54 -16.06
N ASP A 109 24.57 14.83 -16.29
CA ASP A 109 24.63 13.78 -17.31
C ASP A 109 23.79 12.57 -16.89
N LYS A 110 23.82 12.21 -15.61
CA LYS A 110 22.96 11.14 -15.05
C LYS A 110 21.48 11.47 -15.27
N ALA A 111 21.04 12.69 -14.92
CA ALA A 111 19.66 13.14 -15.12
C ALA A 111 19.25 13.18 -16.61
N ARG A 112 20.15 13.62 -17.51
CA ARG A 112 19.88 13.60 -18.96
C ARG A 112 19.62 12.18 -19.48
N ASN A 113 20.44 11.22 -19.09
CA ASN A 113 20.27 9.81 -19.49
C ASN A 113 18.96 9.25 -18.92
N LEU A 114 18.61 9.61 -17.68
CA LEU A 114 17.34 9.19 -17.07
C LEU A 114 16.12 9.77 -17.78
N ARG A 115 16.15 11.04 -18.21
CA ARG A 115 15.06 11.64 -19.00
C ARG A 115 14.85 10.92 -20.33
N LEU A 116 15.93 10.56 -21.03
CA LEU A 116 15.85 9.78 -22.28
C LEU A 116 15.22 8.41 -22.03
N LEU A 117 15.67 7.71 -20.99
CA LEU A 117 15.11 6.41 -20.62
C LEU A 117 13.63 6.53 -20.23
N GLN A 118 13.27 7.55 -19.46
CA GLN A 118 11.89 7.82 -19.05
C GLN A 118 10.98 8.01 -20.27
N CYS A 119 11.37 8.85 -21.22
CA CYS A 119 10.57 9.08 -22.43
C CYS A 119 10.33 7.80 -23.23
N ARG A 120 11.34 6.94 -23.34
CA ARG A 120 11.21 5.66 -24.06
C ARG A 120 10.33 4.65 -23.35
N LEU A 121 10.54 4.49 -22.04
CA LEU A 121 9.73 3.54 -21.25
C LEU A 121 8.28 3.99 -21.11
N ALA A 122 8.04 5.26 -20.83
CA ALA A 122 6.68 5.77 -20.55
C ALA A 122 5.71 5.54 -21.70
N ALA A 123 6.18 5.62 -22.95
CA ALA A 123 5.32 5.49 -24.13
C ALA A 123 4.62 4.12 -24.22
N THR A 124 5.24 3.04 -23.75
CA THR A 124 4.74 1.67 -23.95
C THR A 124 4.64 0.86 -22.66
N TYR A 125 5.10 1.39 -21.53
CA TYR A 125 5.26 0.65 -20.28
C TYR A 125 3.99 -0.08 -19.85
N LYS A 126 2.87 0.63 -19.76
CA LYS A 126 1.57 0.06 -19.34
C LYS A 126 1.14 -1.08 -20.26
N GLN A 127 1.17 -0.86 -21.57
CA GLN A 127 0.76 -1.87 -22.55
C GLN A 127 1.66 -3.10 -22.50
N SER A 128 2.97 -2.89 -22.35
CA SER A 128 3.96 -3.97 -22.29
C SER A 128 3.80 -4.82 -21.04
N ILE A 129 3.52 -4.21 -19.88
CA ILE A 129 3.31 -4.94 -18.62
C ILE A 129 2.00 -5.73 -18.64
N GLU A 130 0.91 -5.16 -19.18
CA GLU A 130 -0.39 -5.84 -19.34
C GLU A 130 -0.28 -7.06 -20.28
N LYS A 131 0.47 -6.93 -21.36
CA LYS A 131 0.77 -8.03 -22.27
C LYS A 131 1.60 -9.10 -21.58
N ALA A 132 2.69 -8.72 -20.91
CA ALA A 132 3.56 -9.65 -20.19
C ALA A 132 2.82 -10.41 -19.07
N ILE A 133 1.89 -9.76 -18.35
CA ILE A 133 1.00 -10.40 -17.37
C ILE A 133 0.14 -11.44 -18.06
N SER A 134 -0.48 -11.09 -19.19
CA SER A 134 -1.36 -12.00 -19.96
C SER A 134 -0.63 -13.23 -20.48
N ASP A 135 0.62 -13.06 -20.91
CA ASP A 135 1.47 -14.14 -21.42
C ASP A 135 1.88 -15.14 -20.29
N CYS A 136 1.93 -14.70 -19.03
CA CYS A 136 2.29 -15.55 -17.89
C CYS A 136 1.18 -16.50 -17.43
N PHE A 137 -0.08 -16.34 -17.88
CA PHE A 137 -1.19 -17.14 -17.34
C PHE A 137 -1.18 -18.62 -17.75
N VAL A 138 -0.60 -18.93 -18.88
CA VAL A 138 -0.66 -20.27 -19.48
C VAL A 138 0.33 -21.23 -18.81
N ASP A 139 1.45 -20.70 -18.28
CA ASP A 139 2.55 -21.49 -17.73
C ASP A 139 2.66 -21.30 -16.20
N SER A 140 2.41 -22.38 -15.46
CA SER A 140 2.55 -22.38 -13.99
C SER A 140 3.97 -22.11 -13.49
N LYS A 141 5.00 -22.35 -14.30
CA LYS A 141 6.40 -22.06 -13.98
C LYS A 141 6.69 -20.56 -13.94
N GLN A 142 5.83 -19.74 -14.55
CA GLN A 142 6.00 -18.28 -14.58
C GLN A 142 5.36 -17.55 -13.40
N ARG A 143 4.94 -18.23 -12.34
CA ARG A 143 4.29 -17.60 -11.16
C ARG A 143 5.16 -16.55 -10.50
N VAL A 144 6.47 -16.79 -10.36
CA VAL A 144 7.38 -15.79 -9.78
C VAL A 144 7.44 -14.54 -10.65
N ARG A 145 7.55 -14.71 -11.98
CA ARG A 145 7.52 -13.60 -12.93
C ARG A 145 6.19 -12.85 -12.89
N LEU A 146 5.07 -13.58 -12.85
CA LEU A 146 3.73 -12.98 -12.74
C LEU A 146 3.60 -12.13 -11.45
N ARG A 147 4.11 -12.62 -10.31
CA ARG A 147 4.13 -11.85 -9.06
C ARG A 147 4.91 -10.54 -9.20
N ILE A 148 6.10 -10.59 -9.80
CA ILE A 148 6.94 -9.40 -10.00
C ILE A 148 6.20 -8.40 -10.92
N LEU A 149 5.71 -8.86 -12.06
CA LEU A 149 4.93 -8.03 -13.00
C LEU A 149 3.70 -7.40 -12.33
N THR A 150 2.95 -8.19 -11.54
CA THR A 150 1.78 -7.69 -10.81
C THR A 150 2.16 -6.61 -9.80
N GLY A 151 3.30 -6.77 -9.10
CA GLY A 151 3.81 -5.77 -8.17
C GLY A 151 4.13 -4.45 -8.88
N PHE A 152 4.89 -4.50 -9.98
CA PHE A 152 5.18 -3.30 -10.78
C PHE A 152 3.92 -2.69 -11.40
N TYR A 153 2.95 -3.52 -11.84
CA TYR A 153 1.69 -3.04 -12.38
C TYR A 153 0.85 -2.29 -11.35
N CYS A 154 0.67 -2.87 -10.16
CA CYS A 154 -0.04 -2.20 -9.05
C CYS A 154 0.63 -0.87 -8.67
N SER A 155 1.96 -0.87 -8.52
CA SER A 155 2.72 0.35 -8.23
C SER A 155 2.56 1.37 -9.34
N HIS A 156 2.61 0.95 -10.60
CA HIS A 156 2.42 1.84 -11.75
C HIS A 156 1.05 2.51 -11.76
N LEU A 157 -0.03 1.76 -11.52
CA LEU A 157 -1.38 2.34 -11.44
C LEU A 157 -1.50 3.36 -10.30
N LEU A 158 -0.93 3.05 -9.12
CA LEU A 158 -0.91 3.98 -7.98
C LEU A 158 -0.12 5.26 -8.32
N ASN A 159 1.04 5.13 -8.97
CA ASN A 159 1.89 6.27 -9.35
C ASN A 159 1.32 7.09 -10.51
N LEU A 160 0.49 6.51 -11.38
CA LEU A 160 -0.31 7.25 -12.35
C LEU A 160 -1.39 8.11 -11.67
N GLY A 161 -1.79 7.77 -10.44
CA GLY A 161 -2.77 8.52 -9.64
C GLY A 161 -4.12 7.83 -9.50
N TYR A 162 -4.24 6.54 -9.84
CA TYR A 162 -5.41 5.75 -9.45
C TYR A 162 -5.37 5.46 -7.97
N SER A 163 -6.52 5.57 -7.30
CA SER A 163 -6.64 5.21 -5.89
C SER A 163 -6.63 3.68 -5.70
N ARG A 164 -6.11 3.24 -4.57
CA ARG A 164 -6.13 1.83 -4.17
C ARG A 164 -7.56 1.28 -4.14
N GLU A 165 -8.45 2.06 -3.59
CA GLU A 165 -9.87 1.73 -3.43
C GLU A 165 -10.55 1.51 -4.79
N TYR A 166 -10.23 2.35 -5.76
CA TYR A 166 -10.72 2.17 -7.14
C TYR A 166 -10.24 0.87 -7.77
N ILE A 167 -8.94 0.58 -7.68
CA ILE A 167 -8.37 -0.64 -8.25
C ILE A 167 -9.02 -1.87 -7.61
N LEU A 168 -9.19 -1.89 -6.28
CA LEU A 168 -9.86 -2.98 -5.56
C LEU A 168 -11.35 -3.07 -5.91
N ARG A 169 -12.05 -1.95 -6.11
CA ARG A 169 -13.45 -1.94 -6.54
C ARG A 169 -13.60 -2.54 -7.94
N VAL A 170 -12.78 -2.12 -8.90
CA VAL A 170 -12.78 -2.68 -10.25
C VAL A 170 -12.45 -4.18 -10.23
N LEU A 171 -11.51 -4.61 -9.40
CA LEU A 171 -11.19 -6.02 -9.22
C LEU A 171 -12.39 -6.80 -8.69
N ASN A 172 -13.11 -6.24 -7.71
CA ASN A 172 -14.31 -6.85 -7.15
C ASN A 172 -15.43 -6.95 -8.18
N GLU A 173 -15.71 -5.88 -8.91
CA GLU A 173 -16.73 -5.84 -9.96
C GLU A 173 -16.48 -6.87 -11.07
N GLU A 174 -15.23 -7.04 -11.52
CA GLU A 174 -14.89 -7.92 -12.64
C GLU A 174 -14.74 -9.41 -12.25
N TYR A 175 -14.36 -9.69 -10.98
CA TYR A 175 -13.94 -11.04 -10.59
C TYR A 175 -14.54 -11.59 -9.30
N LEU A 176 -14.88 -10.75 -8.32
CA LEU A 176 -15.18 -11.20 -6.96
C LEU A 176 -16.63 -10.96 -6.52
N SER A 177 -17.38 -10.14 -7.25
CA SER A 177 -18.79 -9.88 -6.96
C SER A 177 -19.61 -11.17 -7.07
N ALA A 178 -20.63 -11.30 -6.21
CA ALA A 178 -21.58 -12.42 -6.24
C ALA A 178 -22.32 -12.54 -7.59
N ASP A 179 -22.44 -11.42 -8.34
CA ASP A 179 -23.06 -11.38 -9.65
C ASP A 179 -22.18 -12.00 -10.75
N VAL A 180 -20.89 -12.22 -10.48
CA VAL A 180 -19.96 -12.86 -11.41
C VAL A 180 -20.13 -14.37 -11.34
N GLN A 181 -21.10 -14.91 -12.06
CA GLN A 181 -21.38 -16.35 -12.09
C GLN A 181 -20.24 -17.18 -12.68
N ARG A 182 -19.47 -16.62 -13.61
CA ARG A 182 -18.33 -17.27 -14.29
C ARG A 182 -17.32 -16.26 -14.77
N VAL A 183 -16.07 -16.44 -14.38
CA VAL A 183 -14.95 -15.61 -14.88
C VAL A 183 -14.72 -15.92 -16.36
N ARG A 184 -14.97 -14.93 -17.23
CA ARG A 184 -14.77 -15.05 -18.67
C ARG A 184 -13.38 -14.56 -19.06
N ARG A 185 -12.83 -15.12 -20.15
CA ARG A 185 -11.53 -14.68 -20.71
C ARG A 185 -11.49 -13.16 -21.00
N GLN A 186 -12.63 -12.57 -21.35
CA GLN A 186 -12.78 -11.13 -21.61
C GLN A 186 -12.70 -10.25 -20.35
N ALA A 187 -12.86 -10.82 -19.15
CA ALA A 187 -12.80 -10.05 -17.90
C ALA A 187 -11.45 -9.34 -17.72
N LEU A 188 -10.35 -9.97 -18.13
CA LEU A 188 -9.02 -9.36 -18.07
C LEU A 188 -8.88 -8.13 -18.96
N SER A 189 -9.36 -8.21 -20.20
CA SER A 189 -9.34 -7.07 -21.13
C SER A 189 -10.27 -5.94 -20.66
N ARG A 190 -11.38 -6.27 -19.96
CA ARG A 190 -12.23 -5.25 -19.32
C ARG A 190 -11.54 -4.61 -18.15
N PHE A 191 -10.91 -5.40 -17.28
CA PHE A 191 -10.13 -4.90 -16.14
C PHE A 191 -9.06 -3.91 -16.59
N PHE A 192 -8.20 -4.28 -17.57
CA PHE A 192 -7.14 -3.40 -18.06
C PHE A 192 -7.68 -2.12 -18.74
N ARG A 193 -8.80 -2.20 -19.46
CA ARG A 193 -9.42 -1.03 -20.11
C ARG A 193 -9.99 -0.01 -19.14
N ARG A 194 -10.26 -0.38 -17.87
CA ARG A 194 -10.72 0.56 -16.85
C ARG A 194 -9.62 1.59 -16.46
N PHE A 195 -8.36 1.29 -16.77
CA PHE A 195 -7.20 2.13 -16.48
C PHE A 195 -6.66 2.75 -17.78
N ASP A 196 -7.41 3.69 -18.32
CA ASP A 196 -7.14 4.33 -19.64
C ASP A 196 -6.11 5.46 -19.61
N CYS A 197 -5.48 5.72 -18.44
CA CYS A 197 -4.49 6.79 -18.20
C CYS A 197 -5.02 8.21 -18.49
N SER A 198 -6.33 8.40 -18.58
CA SER A 198 -6.95 9.70 -18.82
C SER A 198 -7.59 10.27 -17.55
N GLN A 199 -7.26 11.51 -17.21
CA GLN A 199 -7.95 12.22 -16.15
C GLN A 199 -9.34 12.67 -16.63
N LYS A 200 -10.36 12.40 -15.83
CA LYS A 200 -11.76 12.75 -16.10
C LYS A 200 -12.22 13.83 -15.15
N GLN A 201 -13.16 14.64 -15.58
CA GLN A 201 -13.81 15.58 -14.69
C GLN A 201 -14.83 14.84 -13.84
N ILE A 202 -14.62 14.86 -12.55
CA ILE A 202 -15.44 14.17 -11.55
C ILE A 202 -16.07 15.22 -10.62
N THR A 203 -17.37 15.12 -10.42
CA THR A 203 -18.09 15.95 -9.48
C THR A 203 -18.15 15.25 -8.12
N VAL A 204 -17.69 15.93 -7.08
CA VAL A 204 -17.72 15.46 -5.69
C VAL A 204 -18.68 16.32 -4.91
N ILE A 205 -19.57 15.68 -4.17
CA ILE A 205 -20.51 16.33 -3.26
C ILE A 205 -20.16 15.91 -1.83
N THR A 206 -19.96 16.91 -0.98
CA THR A 206 -19.64 16.71 0.43
C THR A 206 -20.70 17.42 1.28
N PRO A 207 -21.37 16.71 2.19
CA PRO A 207 -22.23 17.34 3.20
C PRO A 207 -21.39 18.22 4.13
N LEU A 208 -21.92 19.38 4.49
CA LEU A 208 -21.29 20.36 5.39
C LEU A 208 -22.18 20.63 6.60
N SER A 209 -21.56 21.02 7.70
CA SER A 209 -22.30 21.69 8.78
C SER A 209 -22.65 23.14 8.40
N ASP A 210 -23.73 23.69 8.95
CA ASP A 210 -24.15 25.06 8.67
C ASP A 210 -23.08 26.09 8.98
N HIS A 211 -22.36 25.90 10.07
CA HIS A 211 -21.24 26.76 10.47
C HIS A 211 -20.10 26.74 9.43
N PHE A 212 -19.77 25.58 8.90
CA PHE A 212 -18.69 25.47 7.90
C PHE A 212 -19.15 26.04 6.54
N ALA A 213 -20.41 25.81 6.15
CA ALA A 213 -20.97 26.40 4.95
C ALA A 213 -21.00 27.95 5.02
N ALA A 214 -21.40 28.50 6.14
CA ALA A 214 -21.35 29.96 6.38
C ALA A 214 -19.92 30.51 6.34
N TYR A 215 -18.97 29.79 6.94
CA TYR A 215 -17.57 30.17 6.90
C TYR A 215 -17.04 30.19 5.46
N LEU A 216 -17.27 29.14 4.65
CA LEU A 216 -16.85 29.08 3.26
C LEU A 216 -17.43 30.19 2.40
N LYS A 217 -18.71 30.59 2.63
CA LYS A 217 -19.35 31.71 1.96
C LYS A 217 -18.67 33.03 2.30
N ASN A 218 -18.38 33.24 3.59
CA ASN A 218 -17.72 34.46 4.07
C ASN A 218 -16.28 34.63 3.57
N LEU A 219 -15.58 33.53 3.24
CA LEU A 219 -14.26 33.59 2.62
C LEU A 219 -14.28 34.07 1.17
N GLY A 220 -15.46 34.19 0.54
CA GLY A 220 -15.57 34.63 -0.86
C GLY A 220 -14.95 33.66 -1.87
N LEU A 221 -14.68 32.42 -1.48
CA LEU A 221 -14.16 31.40 -2.38
C LEU A 221 -15.23 30.98 -3.39
N LYS A 222 -14.83 30.72 -4.63
CA LYS A 222 -15.75 30.32 -5.72
C LYS A 222 -16.22 28.87 -5.61
N TYR A 223 -16.73 28.49 -4.43
CA TYR A 223 -17.36 27.18 -4.24
C TYR A 223 -18.86 27.26 -4.55
N ARG A 224 -19.38 26.21 -5.18
CA ARG A 224 -20.82 26.03 -5.30
C ARG A 224 -21.34 25.36 -4.03
N ILE A 225 -22.01 26.14 -3.19
CA ILE A 225 -22.66 25.66 -1.97
C ILE A 225 -24.17 25.60 -2.26
N CYS A 226 -24.77 24.44 -2.02
CA CYS A 226 -26.20 24.18 -2.13
C CYS A 226 -26.78 24.12 -0.72
N GLU A 227 -27.90 24.81 -0.49
CA GLU A 227 -28.59 24.89 0.83
C GLU A 227 -29.72 23.86 0.95
N SER A 228 -29.98 23.14 -0.12
CA SER A 228 -31.00 22.08 -0.12
C SER A 228 -30.57 20.92 -1.04
N VAL A 229 -31.13 19.74 -0.77
CA VAL A 229 -30.95 18.57 -1.65
C VAL A 229 -31.48 18.83 -3.06
N ASN A 230 -32.52 19.70 -3.19
CA ASN A 230 -33.12 20.03 -4.49
C ASN A 230 -32.19 20.81 -5.42
N GLU A 231 -31.21 21.51 -4.90
CA GLU A 231 -30.20 22.23 -5.68
C GLU A 231 -29.07 21.37 -6.18
N LEU A 232 -28.95 20.14 -5.65
CA LEU A 232 -27.95 19.19 -6.07
C LEU A 232 -28.22 18.69 -7.51
N PRO A 233 -27.16 18.23 -8.21
CA PRO A 233 -27.34 17.50 -9.47
C PRO A 233 -28.28 16.31 -9.30
N THR A 234 -29.15 16.09 -10.30
CA THR A 234 -30.22 15.07 -10.25
C THR A 234 -29.75 13.70 -9.78
N MET A 235 -28.54 13.29 -10.18
CA MET A 235 -27.95 12.00 -9.80
C MET A 235 -27.67 11.88 -8.30
N ALA A 236 -27.44 12.99 -7.62
CA ALA A 236 -27.09 12.99 -6.21
C ALA A 236 -28.31 13.20 -5.29
N ARG A 237 -29.43 13.69 -5.81
CA ARG A 237 -30.63 13.99 -4.99
C ARG A 237 -31.17 12.75 -4.27
N LEU A 238 -31.20 11.62 -4.96
CA LEU A 238 -31.67 10.35 -4.38
C LEU A 238 -30.73 9.87 -3.26
N GLU A 239 -29.44 10.05 -3.44
CA GLU A 239 -28.43 9.60 -2.48
C GLU A 239 -28.45 10.41 -1.18
N PHE A 240 -28.82 11.68 -1.26
CA PHE A 240 -28.90 12.56 -0.10
C PHE A 240 -30.34 12.84 0.39
N ALA A 241 -31.34 12.16 -0.17
CA ALA A 241 -32.73 12.36 0.21
C ALA A 241 -33.01 12.20 1.71
N ASN A 242 -32.29 11.27 2.36
CA ASN A 242 -32.39 11.00 3.80
C ASN A 242 -31.24 11.64 4.63
N SER A 243 -30.45 12.54 4.04
CA SER A 243 -29.37 13.21 4.75
C SER A 243 -29.92 14.23 5.75
N THR A 244 -29.31 14.25 6.92
CA THR A 244 -29.60 15.31 7.94
C THR A 244 -28.78 16.57 7.68
N ALA A 245 -27.88 16.58 6.70
CA ALA A 245 -27.13 17.78 6.36
C ALA A 245 -27.99 18.80 5.65
N THR A 246 -27.84 20.06 6.04
CA THR A 246 -28.58 21.21 5.53
C THR A 246 -27.82 21.96 4.44
N ALA A 247 -26.52 21.71 4.29
CA ALA A 247 -25.70 22.34 3.29
C ALA A 247 -24.77 21.31 2.62
N PHE A 248 -24.47 21.57 1.35
CA PHE A 248 -23.61 20.70 0.53
C PHE A 248 -22.65 21.54 -0.30
N ILE A 249 -21.41 21.12 -0.43
CA ILE A 249 -20.46 21.70 -1.37
C ILE A 249 -20.33 20.79 -2.60
N VAL A 250 -20.34 21.41 -3.78
CA VAL A 250 -20.16 20.73 -5.07
C VAL A 250 -18.82 21.15 -5.66
N GLN A 251 -17.88 20.22 -5.72
CA GLN A 251 -16.53 20.43 -6.25
C GLN A 251 -16.35 19.64 -7.55
N LYS A 252 -15.66 20.23 -8.53
CA LYS A 252 -15.33 19.58 -9.80
C LYS A 252 -13.82 19.39 -9.87
N ASN A 253 -13.36 18.14 -9.79
CA ASN A 253 -11.96 17.79 -9.76
C ASN A 253 -11.58 16.97 -10.99
N ARG A 254 -10.39 17.23 -11.56
CA ARG A 254 -9.79 16.32 -12.54
C ARG A 254 -9.08 15.20 -11.79
N SER A 255 -9.50 13.96 -12.01
CA SER A 255 -8.91 12.77 -11.40
C SER A 255 -9.01 11.57 -12.34
N PHE A 256 -8.24 10.54 -12.05
CA PHE A 256 -8.35 9.26 -12.75
C PHE A 256 -9.59 8.46 -12.32
N ASP A 257 -10.00 8.59 -11.06
CA ASP A 257 -11.12 7.87 -10.45
C ASP A 257 -11.89 8.71 -9.43
N GLU A 258 -13.04 8.19 -9.01
CA GLU A 258 -13.98 8.85 -8.11
C GLU A 258 -13.41 8.96 -6.68
N GLU A 259 -12.74 7.93 -6.20
CA GLU A 259 -12.12 7.89 -4.88
C GLU A 259 -10.97 8.88 -4.77
N GLY A 260 -10.14 8.97 -5.80
CA GLY A 260 -9.05 9.96 -5.87
C GLY A 260 -9.59 11.39 -5.94
N ALA A 261 -10.71 11.62 -6.65
CA ALA A 261 -11.37 12.92 -6.68
C ALA A 261 -11.91 13.32 -5.30
N ALA A 262 -12.53 12.37 -4.58
CA ALA A 262 -13.04 12.58 -3.23
C ALA A 262 -11.90 12.86 -2.23
N ALA A 263 -10.77 12.18 -2.35
CA ALA A 263 -9.59 12.43 -1.52
C ALA A 263 -9.03 13.85 -1.72
N ARG A 264 -8.94 14.32 -2.97
CA ARG A 264 -8.53 15.71 -3.28
C ARG A 264 -9.52 16.73 -2.72
N ALA A 265 -10.83 16.49 -2.89
CA ALA A 265 -11.87 17.35 -2.32
C ALA A 265 -11.75 17.43 -0.79
N GLN A 266 -11.46 16.30 -0.14
CA GLN A 266 -11.20 16.24 1.29
C GLN A 266 -10.00 17.08 1.70
N GLN A 267 -8.88 16.92 1.00
CA GLN A 267 -7.64 17.64 1.27
C GLN A 267 -7.82 19.15 1.13
N GLU A 268 -8.51 19.57 0.07
CA GLU A 268 -8.84 20.99 -0.16
C GLU A 268 -9.69 21.57 0.98
N LEU A 269 -10.78 20.89 1.37
CA LEU A 269 -11.62 21.32 2.48
C LEU A 269 -10.88 21.35 3.81
N SER A 270 -10.04 20.35 4.06
CA SER A 270 -9.22 20.31 5.27
C SER A 270 -8.20 21.45 5.32
N SER A 271 -7.61 21.81 4.17
CA SER A 271 -6.70 22.95 4.07
C SER A 271 -7.43 24.28 4.35
N VAL A 272 -8.63 24.47 3.80
CA VAL A 272 -9.45 25.66 4.07
C VAL A 272 -9.90 25.70 5.53
N ALA A 273 -10.31 24.55 6.11
CA ALA A 273 -10.65 24.47 7.52
C ALA A 273 -9.44 24.81 8.43
N ALA A 274 -8.23 24.42 8.02
CA ALA A 274 -7.01 24.74 8.77
C ALA A 274 -6.72 26.26 8.80
N ILE A 275 -7.06 27.00 7.74
CA ILE A 275 -6.93 28.47 7.72
C ILE A 275 -7.79 29.13 8.81
N ALA A 276 -8.90 28.52 9.19
CA ALA A 276 -9.75 29.04 10.26
C ALA A 276 -9.03 29.10 11.61
N HIS A 277 -8.03 28.26 11.86
CA HIS A 277 -7.24 28.31 13.08
C HIS A 277 -6.39 29.58 13.23
N LEU A 278 -6.18 30.33 12.15
CA LEU A 278 -5.48 31.62 12.19
C LEU A 278 -6.36 32.73 12.80
N ALA A 279 -7.67 32.52 12.88
CA ALA A 279 -8.60 33.46 13.47
C ALA A 279 -8.88 33.10 14.96
N PRO A 280 -8.75 34.06 15.90
CA PRO A 280 -9.03 33.78 17.30
C PRO A 280 -10.52 33.43 17.48
N LYS A 281 -10.78 32.39 18.29
CA LYS A 281 -12.15 31.93 18.65
C LYS A 281 -12.96 31.22 17.55
N VAL A 282 -12.32 30.72 16.49
CA VAL A 282 -13.04 29.93 15.48
C VAL A 282 -13.11 28.44 15.89
N THR A 283 -14.26 27.85 15.67
CA THR A 283 -14.54 26.44 15.93
C THR A 283 -13.77 25.54 14.96
N VAL A 284 -13.32 24.37 15.43
CA VAL A 284 -12.76 23.33 14.56
C VAL A 284 -13.87 22.77 13.68
N PHE A 285 -13.69 22.83 12.36
CA PHE A 285 -14.64 22.27 11.42
C PHE A 285 -14.36 20.78 11.17
N ASP A 286 -15.40 19.96 11.27
CA ASP A 286 -15.31 18.55 10.85
C ASP A 286 -15.47 18.45 9.33
N THR A 287 -14.44 17.92 8.69
CA THR A 287 -14.40 17.66 7.24
C THR A 287 -14.49 16.17 6.90
N SER A 288 -14.73 15.32 7.91
CA SER A 288 -14.66 13.86 7.79
C SER A 288 -15.90 13.19 7.18
N SER A 289 -16.91 13.96 6.79
CA SER A 289 -18.16 13.43 6.25
C SER A 289 -17.97 12.61 4.96
N ALA A 290 -18.80 11.57 4.79
CA ALA A 290 -18.83 10.76 3.59
C ALA A 290 -19.16 11.60 2.35
N LYS A 291 -18.54 11.30 1.23
CA LYS A 291 -18.66 12.02 -0.03
C LYS A 291 -19.33 11.16 -1.09
N TYR A 292 -20.02 11.81 -2.02
CA TYR A 292 -20.55 11.17 -3.21
C TYR A 292 -19.81 11.70 -4.43
N ALA A 293 -19.16 10.83 -5.18
CA ALA A 293 -18.38 11.19 -6.34
C ALA A 293 -18.93 10.50 -7.61
N PHE A 294 -19.07 11.26 -8.70
CA PHE A 294 -19.58 10.73 -9.97
C PHE A 294 -18.99 11.45 -11.19
N LYS A 295 -18.95 10.74 -12.32
CA LYS A 295 -18.62 11.28 -13.64
C LYS A 295 -19.87 11.85 -14.31
N ALA A 296 -19.75 12.97 -14.99
CA ALA A 296 -20.89 13.64 -15.65
C ALA A 296 -21.66 12.74 -16.64
N GLN A 297 -20.98 11.75 -17.24
CA GLN A 297 -21.55 10.86 -18.26
C GLN A 297 -21.88 9.45 -17.74
N ALA A 298 -21.59 9.14 -16.46
CA ALA A 298 -21.85 7.82 -15.90
C ALA A 298 -23.15 7.83 -15.08
N GLY A 299 -23.99 6.83 -15.29
CA GLY A 299 -25.29 6.72 -14.64
C GLY A 299 -25.25 6.48 -13.12
N ASN A 300 -24.09 6.12 -12.55
CA ASN A 300 -23.95 5.79 -11.13
C ASN A 300 -22.73 6.51 -10.53
N GLY A 301 -22.89 7.02 -9.31
CA GLY A 301 -21.81 7.53 -8.50
C GLY A 301 -21.35 6.53 -7.44
N VAL A 302 -20.35 6.91 -6.68
CA VAL A 302 -19.75 6.11 -5.63
C VAL A 302 -19.77 6.86 -4.32
N HIS A 303 -20.25 6.22 -3.27
CA HIS A 303 -20.08 6.71 -1.91
C HIS A 303 -18.65 6.44 -1.45
N VAL A 304 -17.93 7.50 -1.13
CA VAL A 304 -16.56 7.44 -0.63
C VAL A 304 -16.57 7.83 0.84
N ALA A 305 -16.40 6.83 1.71
CA ALA A 305 -16.22 7.08 3.13
C ALA A 305 -14.83 7.71 3.35
N SER A 306 -14.77 8.77 4.17
CA SER A 306 -13.50 9.28 4.64
C SER A 306 -12.85 8.24 5.53
N ARG A 307 -11.76 7.61 5.06
CA ARG A 307 -10.98 6.66 5.85
C ARG A 307 -9.73 7.35 6.37
N ASN A 308 -9.54 7.31 7.67
CA ASN A 308 -8.24 7.62 8.25
C ASN A 308 -7.31 6.44 7.94
N VAL A 309 -6.22 6.68 7.22
CA VAL A 309 -5.27 5.64 6.75
C VAL A 309 -4.74 4.78 7.90
N PHE A 310 -4.55 5.36 9.08
CA PHE A 310 -4.10 4.64 10.27
C PHE A 310 -5.22 3.97 11.09
N ASN A 311 -6.44 4.50 11.05
CA ASN A 311 -7.55 3.94 11.82
C ASN A 311 -8.18 2.70 11.17
N SER A 312 -7.97 2.46 9.87
CA SER A 312 -8.48 1.26 9.21
C SER A 312 -7.86 -0.04 9.72
N ASN A 313 -6.67 0.03 10.35
CA ASN A 313 -5.99 -1.12 10.95
C ASN A 313 -6.12 -1.17 12.48
N LEU A 314 -6.78 -0.18 13.06
CA LEU A 314 -6.97 -0.03 14.49
C LEU A 314 -8.47 -0.16 14.85
N ASP A 315 -9.19 -1.02 14.15
CA ASP A 315 -10.41 -1.53 14.73
C ASP A 315 -10.06 -1.97 16.14
N VAL A 316 -10.62 -1.23 17.09
CA VAL A 316 -10.47 -1.48 18.51
C VAL A 316 -11.09 -2.84 18.78
N HIS A 317 -10.40 -3.88 18.38
CA HIS A 317 -10.63 -5.18 18.97
C HIS A 317 -10.36 -4.95 20.45
N THR A 318 -11.44 -4.95 21.22
CA THR A 318 -11.38 -5.02 22.67
C THR A 318 -10.20 -5.91 23.03
N ALA A 319 -9.17 -5.28 23.62
CA ALA A 319 -7.89 -5.93 23.81
C ALA A 319 -8.15 -7.23 24.56
N SER A 320 -7.87 -8.37 23.93
CA SER A 320 -8.04 -9.67 24.56
C SER A 320 -7.23 -9.65 25.86
N GLY A 321 -7.68 -10.32 26.91
CA GLY A 321 -7.00 -10.35 28.21
C GLY A 321 -5.50 -10.71 28.12
N ARG A 322 -5.09 -11.43 27.04
CA ARG A 322 -3.70 -11.72 26.70
C ARG A 322 -2.92 -10.47 26.29
N ARG A 323 -3.51 -9.61 25.43
CA ARG A 323 -2.89 -8.33 25.01
C ARG A 323 -2.72 -7.36 26.18
N ILE A 324 -3.67 -7.36 27.13
CA ILE A 324 -3.57 -6.54 28.36
C ILE A 324 -2.42 -7.03 29.24
N LYS A 325 -2.21 -8.34 29.38
CA LYS A 325 -1.07 -8.90 30.12
C LYS A 325 0.27 -8.52 29.46
N ASP A 326 0.33 -8.60 28.13
CA ASP A 326 1.55 -8.20 27.38
C ASP A 326 1.83 -6.71 27.56
N LEU A 327 0.82 -5.84 27.41
CA LEU A 327 0.94 -4.39 27.66
C LEU A 327 1.42 -4.10 29.09
N ARG A 328 0.87 -4.78 30.10
CA ARG A 328 1.32 -4.64 31.49
C ARG A 328 2.78 -5.02 31.66
N SER A 329 3.23 -6.08 31.02
CA SER A 329 4.64 -6.51 31.03
C SER A 329 5.55 -5.47 30.38
N TYR A 330 5.18 -4.94 29.20
CA TYR A 330 5.93 -3.89 28.52
C TYR A 330 5.98 -2.60 29.33
N THR A 331 4.84 -2.14 29.84
CA THR A 331 4.78 -0.95 30.69
C THR A 331 5.68 -1.07 31.92
N ARG A 332 5.62 -2.23 32.60
CA ARG A 332 6.49 -2.48 33.75
C ARG A 332 7.97 -2.41 33.37
N ARG A 333 8.37 -3.07 32.25
CA ARG A 333 9.76 -3.03 31.75
C ARG A 333 10.23 -1.61 31.47
N ILE A 334 9.42 -0.82 30.74
CA ILE A 334 9.74 0.58 30.41
C ILE A 334 9.96 1.38 31.71
N LEU A 335 9.09 1.20 32.73
CA LEU A 335 9.16 1.97 33.97
C LEU A 335 10.28 1.53 34.91
N THR A 336 10.73 0.26 34.83
CA THR A 336 11.68 -0.31 35.83
C THR A 336 13.06 -0.61 35.29
N SER A 337 13.25 -0.74 33.96
CA SER A 337 14.51 -1.23 33.36
C SER A 337 15.31 -0.15 32.65
N PHE A 338 14.73 1.03 32.44
CA PHE A 338 15.42 2.15 31.79
C PHE A 338 15.86 3.19 32.87
N ASP A 339 16.99 3.84 32.59
CA ASP A 339 17.38 5.07 33.31
C ASP A 339 16.35 6.19 33.03
N ASP A 340 16.36 7.24 33.85
CA ASP A 340 15.32 8.28 33.73
C ASP A 340 15.35 9.02 32.39
N ALA A 341 16.54 9.25 31.81
CA ALA A 341 16.68 9.92 30.51
C ALA A 341 16.16 9.05 29.35
N SER A 342 16.47 7.75 29.37
CA SER A 342 15.96 6.80 28.38
C SER A 342 14.45 6.58 28.51
N LYS A 343 13.95 6.54 29.75
CA LYS A 343 12.51 6.45 30.05
C LYS A 343 11.76 7.66 29.49
N GLU A 344 12.24 8.87 29.72
CA GLU A 344 11.64 10.11 29.23
C GLU A 344 11.59 10.12 27.70
N ARG A 345 12.69 9.74 27.01
CA ARG A 345 12.71 9.63 25.54
C ARG A 345 11.71 8.62 25.02
N VAL A 346 11.63 7.43 25.60
CA VAL A 346 10.68 6.38 25.18
C VAL A 346 9.24 6.85 25.39
N LEU A 347 8.92 7.44 26.55
CA LEU A 347 7.56 7.94 26.82
C LEU A 347 7.20 9.12 25.92
N SER A 348 8.10 10.04 25.65
CA SER A 348 7.91 11.15 24.71
C SER A 348 7.69 10.65 23.28
N SER A 349 8.48 9.67 22.83
CA SER A 349 8.31 9.03 21.52
C SER A 349 6.94 8.34 21.41
N ILE A 350 6.51 7.60 22.45
CA ILE A 350 5.17 6.97 22.48
C ILE A 350 4.08 8.03 22.44
N SER A 351 4.19 9.12 23.20
CA SER A 351 3.24 10.23 23.21
C SER A 351 3.13 10.86 21.84
N THR A 352 4.25 11.20 21.20
CA THR A 352 4.29 11.80 19.86
C THR A 352 3.72 10.84 18.81
N SER A 353 4.04 9.55 18.87
CA SER A 353 3.46 8.55 17.96
C SER A 353 1.95 8.38 18.16
N SER A 354 1.42 8.63 19.36
CA SER A 354 -0.01 8.59 19.62
C SER A 354 -0.77 9.72 18.92
N LEU A 355 -0.13 10.88 18.72
CA LEU A 355 -0.69 11.99 17.95
C LEU A 355 -0.87 11.61 16.47
N ALA A 356 0.11 10.89 15.90
CA ALA A 356 -0.01 10.38 14.55
C ALA A 356 -1.26 9.52 14.36
N ARG A 357 -1.58 8.66 15.33
CA ARG A 357 -2.77 7.81 15.27
C ARG A 357 -4.09 8.58 15.35
N LYS A 358 -4.10 9.72 16.01
CA LYS A 358 -5.30 10.56 16.19
C LYS A 358 -5.51 11.53 15.04
N SER A 359 -4.47 11.85 14.27
CA SER A 359 -4.56 12.82 13.18
C SER A 359 -5.30 12.24 11.97
N PRO A 360 -6.23 12.98 11.36
CA PRO A 360 -6.84 12.60 10.08
C PRO A 360 -5.94 12.89 8.87
N SER A 361 -4.90 13.73 8.99
CA SER A 361 -3.99 14.11 7.91
C SER A 361 -2.81 13.16 7.82
N PRO A 362 -2.57 12.51 6.65
CA PRO A 362 -1.40 11.67 6.42
C PRO A 362 -0.08 12.42 6.62
N GLU A 363 -0.02 13.71 6.29
CA GLU A 363 1.16 14.55 6.43
C GLU A 363 1.51 14.75 7.90
N ILE A 364 0.52 15.08 8.75
CA ILE A 364 0.71 15.20 10.20
C ILE A 364 1.06 13.85 10.81
N GLN A 365 0.47 12.76 10.33
CA GLN A 365 0.82 11.40 10.75
C GLN A 365 2.29 11.11 10.48
N LEU A 366 2.77 11.41 9.27
CA LEU A 366 4.17 11.20 8.87
C LEU A 366 5.12 12.05 9.72
N ILE A 367 4.84 13.35 9.87
CA ILE A 367 5.65 14.26 10.69
C ILE A 367 5.70 13.80 12.13
N SER A 368 4.57 13.41 12.72
CA SER A 368 4.52 12.96 14.11
C SER A 368 5.27 11.64 14.31
N ILE A 369 5.20 10.69 13.37
CA ILE A 369 5.99 9.45 13.44
C ILE A 369 7.48 9.76 13.29
N TRP A 370 7.84 10.64 12.36
CA TRP A 370 9.22 11.06 12.16
C TRP A 370 9.78 11.70 13.43
N SER A 371 9.07 12.65 14.04
CA SER A 371 9.46 13.29 15.29
C SER A 371 9.58 12.28 16.45
N ALA A 372 8.70 11.28 16.49
CA ALA A 372 8.81 10.21 17.50
C ALA A 372 10.09 9.38 17.32
N ILE A 373 10.51 9.12 16.08
CA ILE A 373 11.78 8.44 15.78
C ILE A 373 12.98 9.31 16.15
N GLU A 374 12.95 10.60 15.86
CA GLU A 374 14.01 11.55 16.20
C GLU A 374 14.23 11.65 17.70
N VAL A 375 13.16 11.68 18.49
CA VAL A 375 13.23 11.67 19.96
C VAL A 375 13.85 10.37 20.49
N LEU A 376 13.50 9.24 19.86
CA LEU A 376 14.00 7.92 20.28
C LEU A 376 15.46 7.69 19.91
N LEU A 377 15.87 8.12 18.71
CA LEU A 377 17.18 7.90 18.11
C LEU A 377 17.89 9.25 17.88
N SER A 378 18.31 9.90 18.95
CA SER A 378 19.01 11.19 18.83
C SER A 378 20.24 11.06 17.93
N ALA A 379 20.28 11.79 16.83
CA ALA A 379 21.41 11.79 15.91
C ALA A 379 22.54 12.68 16.44
N PRO A 380 23.81 12.24 16.35
CA PRO A 380 24.96 13.10 16.60
C PRO A 380 25.00 14.30 15.66
N GLU A 381 25.53 15.42 16.11
CA GLU A 381 25.75 16.59 15.26
C GLU A 381 26.66 16.25 14.08
N GLY A 382 26.32 16.76 12.87
CA GLY A 382 27.13 16.58 11.67
C GLY A 382 26.93 15.29 10.89
N THR A 383 26.04 14.38 11.32
CA THR A 383 25.74 13.16 10.57
C THR A 383 24.55 13.32 9.64
N ALA A 384 24.51 12.53 8.55
CA ALA A 384 23.33 12.42 7.69
C ALA A 384 22.19 11.75 8.48
N ARG A 385 21.31 12.55 9.06
CA ARG A 385 20.26 12.12 10.01
C ARG A 385 19.45 10.92 9.52
N ILE A 386 19.07 10.90 8.24
CA ILE A 386 18.26 9.80 7.65
C ILE A 386 18.99 8.47 7.74
N LEU A 387 20.28 8.41 7.36
CA LEU A 387 21.07 7.17 7.43
C LEU A 387 21.23 6.70 8.87
N HIS A 388 21.48 7.59 9.82
CA HIS A 388 21.57 7.26 11.23
C HIS A 388 20.26 6.62 11.75
N TYR A 389 19.10 7.16 11.36
CA TYR A 389 17.81 6.58 11.78
C TYR A 389 17.55 5.23 11.11
N VAL A 390 17.90 5.07 9.83
CA VAL A 390 17.79 3.79 9.15
C VAL A 390 18.67 2.74 9.84
N ASP A 391 19.93 3.05 10.10
CA ASP A 391 20.88 2.13 10.74
C ASP A 391 20.45 1.77 12.17
N GLY A 392 19.87 2.71 12.92
CA GLY A 392 19.35 2.47 14.26
C GLY A 392 18.07 1.64 14.30
N LEU A 393 17.17 1.81 13.30
CA LEU A 393 15.89 1.09 13.24
C LEU A 393 15.99 -0.28 12.59
N LEU A 394 16.88 -0.44 11.61
CA LEU A 394 16.99 -1.65 10.81
C LEU A 394 17.18 -2.92 11.66
N PRO A 395 18.09 -2.97 12.66
CA PRO A 395 18.24 -4.14 13.53
C PRO A 395 16.94 -4.47 14.30
N CYS A 396 16.25 -3.44 14.80
CA CYS A 396 15.01 -3.61 15.56
C CYS A 396 13.86 -4.15 14.69
N ILE A 397 13.77 -3.70 13.44
CA ILE A 397 12.78 -4.16 12.47
C ILE A 397 13.11 -5.60 12.05
N CYS A 398 14.38 -5.89 11.72
CA CYS A 398 14.84 -7.20 11.28
C CYS A 398 14.68 -8.29 12.34
N LEU A 399 14.87 -7.98 13.64
CA LEU A 399 14.78 -8.93 14.75
C LEU A 399 13.47 -9.71 14.78
N ARG A 400 12.35 -9.11 14.36
CA ARG A 400 11.02 -9.73 14.36
C ARG A 400 10.48 -10.00 12.95
N TYR A 401 11.18 -9.56 11.93
CA TYR A 401 10.67 -9.59 10.55
C TYR A 401 10.35 -11.00 10.08
N ILE A 402 11.30 -11.92 10.21
CA ILE A 402 11.13 -13.33 9.81
C ILE A 402 9.94 -13.95 10.56
N ARG A 403 9.92 -13.82 11.91
CA ARG A 403 8.82 -14.34 12.71
C ARG A 403 7.46 -13.77 12.27
N ARG A 404 7.39 -12.48 12.00
CA ARG A 404 6.14 -11.82 11.56
C ARG A 404 5.66 -12.34 10.21
N GLN A 405 6.56 -12.67 9.28
CA GLN A 405 6.17 -13.30 8.01
C GLN A 405 5.51 -14.67 8.23
N PHE A 406 6.12 -15.54 9.07
CA PHE A 406 5.52 -16.84 9.40
C PHE A 406 4.17 -16.69 10.10
N VAL A 407 4.06 -15.78 11.06
CA VAL A 407 2.79 -15.48 11.75
C VAL A 407 1.73 -15.02 10.76
N ALA A 408 2.05 -14.10 9.85
CA ALA A 408 1.09 -13.58 8.87
C ALA A 408 0.55 -14.68 7.94
N VAL A 409 1.43 -15.58 7.47
CA VAL A 409 1.01 -16.70 6.60
C VAL A 409 0.26 -17.75 7.39
N HIS A 410 0.71 -18.09 8.61
CA HIS A 410 0.00 -19.00 9.52
C HIS A 410 -1.43 -18.54 9.77
N ASP A 411 -1.62 -17.28 10.18
CA ASP A 411 -2.94 -16.74 10.54
C ASP A 411 -3.86 -16.67 9.30
N ALA A 412 -3.30 -16.35 8.14
CA ALA A 412 -4.02 -16.38 6.88
C ALA A 412 -4.48 -17.80 6.51
N LEU A 413 -3.64 -18.82 6.68
CA LEU A 413 -3.99 -20.21 6.43
C LEU A 413 -4.98 -20.76 7.48
N PHE A 414 -4.84 -20.35 8.74
CA PHE A 414 -5.80 -20.68 9.78
C PHE A 414 -7.20 -20.15 9.46
N VAL A 415 -7.31 -18.91 8.98
CA VAL A 415 -8.61 -18.35 8.56
C VAL A 415 -9.17 -19.11 7.35
N LEU A 416 -8.32 -19.54 6.41
CA LEU A 416 -8.72 -20.24 5.19
C LEU A 416 -9.20 -21.67 5.46
N HIS A 417 -8.43 -22.46 6.21
CA HIS A 417 -8.62 -23.90 6.36
C HIS A 417 -9.04 -24.33 7.77
N ARG A 418 -9.04 -23.40 8.75
CA ARG A 418 -9.50 -23.60 10.13
C ARG A 418 -9.03 -24.94 10.75
N ARG A 419 -9.99 -25.88 10.97
CA ARG A 419 -9.72 -27.15 11.65
C ARG A 419 -8.67 -28.01 10.93
N LYS A 420 -8.78 -28.16 9.61
CA LYS A 420 -7.81 -28.98 8.84
C LYS A 420 -6.37 -28.49 9.00
N PHE A 421 -6.16 -27.18 8.98
CA PHE A 421 -4.85 -26.58 9.19
C PHE A 421 -4.40 -26.73 10.65
N SER A 422 -5.31 -26.48 11.61
CA SER A 422 -5.01 -26.63 13.04
C SER A 422 -4.61 -28.05 13.40
N ASP A 423 -5.35 -29.06 12.91
CA ASP A 423 -5.06 -30.47 13.15
C ASP A 423 -3.68 -30.85 12.59
N LEU A 424 -3.36 -30.39 11.36
CA LEU A 424 -2.09 -30.69 10.72
C LEU A 424 -0.89 -30.08 11.46
N VAL A 425 -1.04 -28.86 12.01
CA VAL A 425 0.06 -28.16 12.69
C VAL A 425 0.20 -28.60 14.15
N ASN A 426 -0.90 -28.92 14.86
CA ASN A 426 -0.88 -29.12 16.31
C ASN A 426 -0.82 -30.58 16.75
N ASN A 427 -1.27 -31.55 15.92
CA ASN A 427 -1.30 -32.96 16.30
C ASN A 427 0.11 -33.58 16.36
N GLU A 428 1.12 -32.96 15.77
CA GLU A 428 2.49 -33.47 15.81
C GLU A 428 3.27 -32.86 16.98
N LEU A 429 4.02 -33.71 17.68
CA LEU A 429 4.97 -33.27 18.70
C LEU A 429 6.29 -32.87 18.01
N ILE A 430 6.50 -31.56 17.90
CA ILE A 430 7.73 -30.98 17.34
C ILE A 430 8.62 -30.54 18.51
N SER A 431 9.77 -31.20 18.65
CA SER A 431 10.72 -30.89 19.74
C SER A 431 11.12 -29.39 19.71
N GLY A 432 11.02 -28.74 20.85
CA GLY A 432 11.36 -27.31 20.99
C GLY A 432 10.30 -26.32 20.53
N ALA A 433 9.17 -26.76 19.95
CA ALA A 433 8.10 -25.89 19.50
C ALA A 433 6.90 -25.96 20.45
N THR A 434 6.65 -24.86 21.16
CA THR A 434 5.59 -24.79 22.20
C THR A 434 4.29 -24.18 21.68
N ASP A 435 4.34 -23.33 20.66
CA ASP A 435 3.19 -22.65 20.09
C ASP A 435 2.98 -23.03 18.61
N SER A 436 1.76 -22.81 18.11
CA SER A 436 1.36 -23.17 16.74
C SER A 436 2.19 -22.46 15.67
N HIS A 437 2.60 -21.20 15.88
CA HIS A 437 3.42 -20.45 14.93
C HIS A 437 4.83 -21.04 14.81
N THR A 438 5.43 -21.41 15.96
CA THR A 438 6.75 -22.07 15.99
C THR A 438 6.71 -23.44 15.34
N LYS A 439 5.64 -24.22 15.60
CA LYS A 439 5.42 -25.51 14.91
C LYS A 439 5.29 -25.34 13.40
N PHE A 440 4.50 -24.38 12.95
CA PHE A 440 4.34 -24.08 11.54
C PHE A 440 5.69 -23.69 10.87
N ALA A 441 6.48 -22.85 11.53
CA ALA A 441 7.81 -22.47 11.04
C ALA A 441 8.72 -23.70 10.94
N ALA A 442 8.74 -24.58 11.95
CA ALA A 442 9.52 -25.80 11.95
C ALA A 442 9.12 -26.76 10.79
N ILE A 443 7.80 -26.94 10.56
CA ILE A 443 7.30 -27.75 9.45
C ILE A 443 7.81 -27.21 8.10
N LEU A 444 7.83 -25.89 7.92
CA LEU A 444 8.28 -25.31 6.67
C LEU A 444 9.82 -25.35 6.49
N MET A 445 10.58 -25.13 7.57
CA MET A 445 12.03 -24.92 7.46
C MET A 445 12.84 -26.22 7.64
N LEU A 446 12.40 -27.12 8.51
CA LEU A 446 13.24 -28.24 8.91
C LEU A 446 13.05 -29.47 8.00
N PRO A 447 14.15 -30.12 7.56
CA PRO A 447 14.11 -31.30 6.70
C PRO A 447 13.29 -32.48 7.26
N PRO A 448 13.32 -32.82 8.57
CA PRO A 448 12.57 -33.95 9.13
C PRO A 448 11.06 -33.88 8.89
N HIS A 449 10.50 -32.68 8.66
CA HIS A 449 9.06 -32.45 8.51
C HIS A 449 8.60 -32.37 7.03
N ALA A 450 9.36 -32.96 6.08
CA ALA A 450 9.04 -32.93 4.66
C ALA A 450 7.63 -33.46 4.33
N ASN A 451 7.19 -34.54 5.00
CA ASN A 451 5.86 -35.12 4.79
C ASN A 451 4.74 -34.18 5.25
N LEU A 452 4.90 -33.54 6.41
CA LEU A 452 3.94 -32.54 6.92
C LEU A 452 3.90 -31.32 6.02
N ARG A 453 5.06 -30.87 5.55
CA ARG A 453 5.15 -29.78 4.56
C ARG A 453 4.41 -30.13 3.29
N GLN A 454 4.56 -31.35 2.76
CA GLN A 454 3.82 -31.80 1.57
C GLN A 454 2.30 -31.82 1.84
N SER A 455 1.86 -32.23 3.01
CA SER A 455 0.45 -32.19 3.41
C SER A 455 -0.09 -30.75 3.49
N LEU A 456 0.71 -29.80 3.98
CA LEU A 456 0.37 -28.36 3.95
C LEU A 456 0.24 -27.83 2.52
N LEU A 457 1.16 -28.21 1.64
CA LEU A 457 1.09 -27.80 0.22
C LEU A 457 -0.14 -28.37 -0.46
N ASN A 458 -0.48 -29.64 -0.18
CA ASN A 458 -1.67 -30.29 -0.71
C ASN A 458 -2.97 -29.61 -0.23
N LEU A 459 -3.01 -29.15 1.02
CA LEU A 459 -4.13 -28.39 1.57
C LEU A 459 -4.39 -27.09 0.82
N CYS A 460 -3.35 -26.51 0.20
CA CYS A 460 -3.41 -25.23 -0.50
C CYS A 460 -3.47 -25.35 -2.03
N THR A 461 -3.66 -26.54 -2.60
CA THR A 461 -3.64 -26.75 -4.08
C THR A 461 -4.66 -25.89 -4.82
N ASP A 462 -5.83 -25.67 -4.22
CA ASP A 462 -6.90 -24.85 -4.78
C ASP A 462 -6.69 -23.34 -4.63
N ASN A 463 -5.67 -22.93 -3.87
CA ASN A 463 -5.33 -21.52 -3.63
C ASN A 463 -3.91 -21.21 -4.11
N PRO A 464 -3.76 -20.73 -5.36
CA PRO A 464 -2.45 -20.47 -5.95
C PRO A 464 -1.59 -19.49 -5.16
N LEU A 465 -2.18 -18.49 -4.51
CA LEU A 465 -1.44 -17.52 -3.71
C LEU A 465 -0.92 -18.12 -2.41
N ALA A 466 -1.77 -18.86 -1.69
CA ALA A 466 -1.35 -19.56 -0.46
C ALA A 466 -0.22 -20.54 -0.73
N LEU A 467 -0.36 -21.34 -1.80
CA LEU A 467 0.67 -22.26 -2.25
C LEU A 467 1.99 -21.54 -2.59
N HIS A 468 1.90 -20.43 -3.33
CA HIS A 468 3.09 -19.64 -3.68
C HIS A 468 3.79 -19.06 -2.44
N ARG A 469 3.05 -18.58 -1.44
CA ARG A 469 3.61 -18.06 -0.19
C ARG A 469 4.30 -19.13 0.63
N LEU A 470 3.72 -20.33 0.71
CA LEU A 470 4.36 -21.47 1.40
C LEU A 470 5.67 -21.84 0.72
N TRP A 471 5.67 -21.96 -0.61
CA TRP A 471 6.89 -22.23 -1.38
C TRP A 471 7.95 -21.14 -1.18
N LYS A 472 7.54 -19.88 -1.21
CA LYS A 472 8.46 -18.76 -1.02
C LYS A 472 9.09 -18.77 0.37
N LEU A 473 8.31 -18.96 1.44
CA LEU A 473 8.85 -19.06 2.80
C LEU A 473 9.80 -20.24 2.96
N HIS A 474 9.46 -21.38 2.35
CA HIS A 474 10.35 -22.54 2.37
C HIS A 474 11.66 -22.28 1.60
N ASP A 475 11.59 -21.66 0.42
CA ASP A 475 12.78 -21.36 -0.39
C ASP A 475 13.66 -20.30 0.26
N ASP A 476 13.06 -19.22 0.78
CA ASP A 476 13.82 -18.12 1.40
C ASP A 476 14.48 -18.57 2.73
N PHE A 477 13.80 -19.35 3.57
CA PHE A 477 14.25 -19.64 4.93
C PHE A 477 14.59 -21.11 5.22
N GLY A 478 14.10 -22.04 4.45
CA GLY A 478 14.41 -23.47 4.57
C GLY A 478 15.72 -23.88 3.86
N ASN A 479 16.22 -23.04 2.94
CA ASN A 479 17.48 -23.27 2.24
C ASN A 479 18.58 -22.39 2.84
N PRO A 480 19.64 -22.97 3.46
CA PRO A 480 20.72 -22.20 4.08
C PRO A 480 21.44 -21.23 3.13
N LYS A 481 21.48 -21.54 1.83
CA LYS A 481 22.10 -20.67 0.82
C LYS A 481 21.28 -19.41 0.56
N ASN A 482 19.97 -19.48 0.69
CA ASN A 482 19.06 -18.35 0.46
C ASN A 482 18.90 -17.51 1.72
N LEU A 483 19.04 -18.11 2.92
CA LEU A 483 18.93 -17.42 4.19
C LEU A 483 19.96 -16.27 4.35
N ALA A 484 21.14 -16.41 3.75
CA ALA A 484 22.17 -15.37 3.77
C ALA A 484 21.83 -14.17 2.86
N ASN A 485 20.86 -14.31 1.95
CA ASN A 485 20.45 -13.30 0.98
C ASN A 485 19.04 -12.73 1.27
N ALA A 486 18.34 -13.24 2.27
CA ALA A 486 17.00 -12.83 2.70
C ALA A 486 17.04 -11.80 3.83
#